data_1cf102f9de3f0315377b6e08cd5bdfc9
#
_entry.id   1cf102f9de3f0315377b6e08cd5bdfc9
#
_cell.length_a   1.000
_cell.length_b   1.000
_cell.length_c   1.000
_cell.angle_alpha   90.00
_cell.angle_beta   90.00
_cell.angle_gamma   90.00
#
_symmetry.space_group_name_H-M   'P 1'
#
loop_
_entity.id
_entity.type
_entity.pdbx_description
1 polymer ?
#
loop_
_entity_poly.entity_id
_entity_poly.type
_entity_poly.pdbx_seq_one_letter_code
_entity_poly.pdbx_strand_id
1 'polypeptide(L)'
;MANDITTIEQTLAAYCHLVDRGSAAEVALLFAEDAILKPYYDGHYDVVGREAIQGWYAYYHDHFRAGVRHLKHMIMSALIEVDGDTARSVSYLLASAVSNETDEGFYVTGTYNDTLVKLDGDWSFETRQIDVESMAPQGTAVEQFPPLGYP
;
A
#
# COMPACT_ATOMS: atom_id res chain seq x y z
N MET A 1 11.44 21.52 12.14
CA MET A 1 11.12 20.09 12.36
C MET A 1 9.92 19.74 11.51
N ALA A 2 9.95 18.62 10.82
CA ALA A 2 8.77 18.13 10.12
C ALA A 2 7.68 17.84 11.17
N ASN A 3 6.46 18.26 10.89
CA ASN A 3 5.29 17.93 11.71
C ASN A 3 5.06 16.42 11.65
N ASP A 4 4.70 15.78 12.74
CA ASP A 4 4.42 14.34 12.82
C ASP A 4 3.39 13.89 11.77
N ILE A 5 2.35 14.69 11.53
CA ILE A 5 1.38 14.42 10.45
C ILE A 5 2.08 14.30 9.10
N THR A 6 2.95 15.25 8.75
CA THR A 6 3.67 15.22 7.46
C THR A 6 4.59 14.00 7.37
N THR A 7 5.24 13.61 8.49
CA THR A 7 6.11 12.43 8.51
C THR A 7 5.29 11.14 8.36
N ILE A 8 4.14 11.06 8.99
CA ILE A 8 3.21 9.93 8.81
C ILE A 8 2.72 9.86 7.35
N GLU A 9 2.33 11.01 6.76
CA GLU A 9 1.94 11.05 5.33
C GLU A 9 3.06 10.52 4.42
N GLN A 10 4.33 10.84 4.72
CA GLN A 10 5.46 10.27 3.98
C GLN A 10 5.60 8.76 4.17
N THR A 11 5.35 8.23 5.38
CA THR A 11 5.34 6.78 5.63
C THR A 11 4.21 6.09 4.82
N LEU A 12 3.01 6.67 4.80
CA LEU A 12 1.89 6.17 4.00
C LEU A 12 2.21 6.19 2.50
N ALA A 13 2.81 7.26 2.01
CA ALA A 13 3.22 7.38 0.60
C ALA A 13 4.36 6.39 0.25
N ALA A 14 5.36 6.25 1.11
CA ALA A 14 6.46 5.30 0.94
C ALA A 14 5.94 3.87 0.81
N TYR A 15 4.96 3.50 1.63
CA TYR A 15 4.31 2.20 1.53
C TYR A 15 3.76 1.93 0.12
N CYS A 16 3.01 2.86 -0.46
CA CYS A 16 2.46 2.71 -1.81
C CYS A 16 3.57 2.46 -2.84
N HIS A 17 4.61 3.29 -2.83
CA HIS A 17 5.73 3.15 -3.77
C HIS A 17 6.49 1.84 -3.62
N LEU A 18 6.69 1.38 -2.37
CA LEU A 18 7.44 0.15 -2.10
C LEU A 18 6.62 -1.11 -2.43
N VAL A 19 5.31 -1.11 -2.14
CA VAL A 19 4.43 -2.22 -2.55
C VAL A 19 4.38 -2.34 -4.07
N ASP A 20 4.37 -1.21 -4.78
CA ASP A 20 4.32 -1.21 -6.25
C ASP A 20 5.64 -1.66 -6.88
N ARG A 21 6.79 -1.23 -6.35
CA ARG A 21 8.10 -1.34 -7.03
C ARG A 21 9.27 -1.76 -6.16
N GLY A 22 9.13 -1.74 -4.84
CA GLY A 22 10.18 -2.11 -3.89
C GLY A 22 10.28 -3.62 -3.68
N SER A 23 11.23 -4.02 -2.87
CA SER A 23 11.35 -5.37 -2.37
C SER A 23 10.44 -5.61 -1.15
N ALA A 24 10.15 -6.88 -0.87
CA ALA A 24 9.39 -7.25 0.33
C ALA A 24 10.12 -6.82 1.62
N ALA A 25 11.44 -6.84 1.62
CA ALA A 25 12.25 -6.38 2.76
C ALA A 25 12.09 -4.87 2.99
N GLU A 26 12.08 -4.06 1.94
CA GLU A 26 11.87 -2.61 2.05
C GLU A 26 10.47 -2.27 2.54
N VAL A 27 9.43 -2.99 2.07
CA VAL A 27 8.07 -2.82 2.60
C VAL A 27 8.03 -3.15 4.09
N ALA A 28 8.63 -4.27 4.49
CA ALA A 28 8.63 -4.73 5.88
C ALA A 28 9.32 -3.75 6.84
N LEU A 29 10.32 -2.99 6.38
CA LEU A 29 10.99 -1.97 7.19
C LEU A 29 10.08 -0.80 7.60
N LEU A 30 8.95 -0.60 6.95
CA LEU A 30 7.95 0.39 7.36
C LEU A 30 7.12 -0.05 8.57
N PHE A 31 7.24 -1.32 8.98
CA PHE A 31 6.51 -1.92 10.09
C PHE A 31 7.41 -2.04 11.32
N ALA A 32 6.83 -1.85 12.51
CA ALA A 32 7.50 -2.16 13.76
C ALA A 32 7.86 -3.66 13.83
N GLU A 33 8.76 -4.05 14.73
CA GLU A 33 9.28 -5.41 14.79
C GLU A 33 8.20 -6.45 15.13
N ASP A 34 7.25 -6.06 15.97
CA ASP A 34 6.10 -6.85 16.44
C ASP A 34 4.76 -6.45 15.77
N ALA A 35 4.84 -5.73 14.65
CA ALA A 35 3.65 -5.21 13.96
C ALA A 35 2.71 -6.31 13.47
N ILE A 36 1.47 -5.92 13.22
CA ILE A 36 0.42 -6.81 12.71
C ILE A 36 -0.10 -6.27 11.38
N LEU A 37 0.02 -7.06 10.33
CA LEU A 37 -0.64 -6.84 9.05
C LEU A 37 -1.93 -7.66 9.00
N LYS A 38 -3.04 -7.02 8.64
CA LYS A 38 -4.37 -7.62 8.52
C LYS A 38 -4.87 -7.48 7.07
N PRO A 39 -4.47 -8.39 6.16
CA PRO A 39 -4.89 -8.34 4.76
C PRO A 39 -6.30 -8.94 4.60
N TYR A 40 -7.30 -8.31 5.15
CA TYR A 40 -8.65 -8.86 5.32
C TYR A 40 -9.41 -9.06 4.01
N TYR A 41 -8.90 -8.56 2.90
CA TYR A 41 -9.41 -8.89 1.57
C TYR A 41 -9.03 -10.30 1.08
N ASP A 42 -7.99 -10.90 1.67
CA ASP A 42 -7.50 -12.26 1.36
C ASP A 42 -7.98 -13.29 2.39
N GLY A 43 -8.82 -12.88 3.31
CA GLY A 43 -9.31 -13.69 4.44
C GLY A 43 -9.05 -12.99 5.78
N HIS A 44 -9.80 -13.38 6.81
CA HIS A 44 -9.64 -12.76 8.13
C HIS A 44 -8.55 -13.48 8.93
N TYR A 45 -7.29 -13.18 8.65
CA TYR A 45 -6.13 -13.68 9.40
C TYR A 45 -5.15 -12.52 9.66
N ASP A 46 -4.34 -12.69 10.69
CA ASP A 46 -3.30 -11.73 11.08
C ASP A 46 -1.92 -12.28 10.71
N VAL A 47 -1.09 -11.42 10.15
CA VAL A 47 0.34 -11.69 9.91
C VAL A 47 1.13 -10.93 10.97
N VAL A 48 1.75 -11.65 11.89
CA VAL A 48 2.36 -11.08 13.10
C VAL A 48 3.87 -11.08 13.01
N GLY A 49 4.45 -9.89 13.17
CA GLY A 49 5.89 -9.64 13.17
C GLY A 49 6.45 -9.29 11.81
N ARG A 50 7.47 -8.43 11.81
CA ARG A 50 8.11 -7.89 10.58
C ARG A 50 8.60 -8.99 9.64
N GLU A 51 9.18 -10.07 10.16
CA GLU A 51 9.68 -11.18 9.32
C GLU A 51 8.53 -11.89 8.60
N ALA A 52 7.43 -12.17 9.30
CA ALA A 52 6.25 -12.77 8.70
C ALA A 52 5.59 -11.83 7.68
N ILE A 53 5.56 -10.52 7.95
CA ILE A 53 5.07 -9.48 7.04
C ILE A 53 5.94 -9.44 5.78
N GLN A 54 7.26 -9.53 5.89
CA GLN A 54 8.15 -9.64 4.74
C GLN A 54 7.82 -10.87 3.89
N GLY A 55 7.59 -12.03 4.53
CA GLY A 55 7.19 -13.25 3.84
C GLY A 55 5.87 -13.09 3.08
N TRP A 56 4.90 -12.42 3.70
CA TRP A 56 3.61 -12.14 3.07
C TRP A 56 3.75 -11.24 1.83
N TYR A 57 4.56 -10.18 1.90
CA TYR A 57 4.80 -9.31 0.73
C TYR A 57 5.62 -10.02 -0.36
N ALA A 58 6.54 -10.90 0.00
CA ALA A 58 7.22 -11.73 -1.00
C ALA A 58 6.22 -12.61 -1.75
N TYR A 59 5.29 -13.25 -1.05
CA TYR A 59 4.20 -14.02 -1.65
C TYR A 59 3.29 -13.15 -2.54
N TYR A 60 2.89 -11.98 -2.06
CA TYR A 60 2.10 -11.01 -2.83
C TYR A 60 2.81 -10.58 -4.13
N HIS A 61 4.12 -10.33 -4.06
CA HIS A 61 4.91 -9.98 -5.23
C HIS A 61 4.95 -11.12 -6.27
N ASP A 62 5.15 -12.34 -5.83
CA ASP A 62 5.28 -13.49 -6.72
C ASP A 62 3.95 -13.93 -7.33
N HIS A 63 2.85 -13.80 -6.60
CA HIS A 63 1.54 -14.34 -6.99
C HIS A 63 0.55 -13.30 -7.53
N PHE A 64 0.75 -12.03 -7.23
CA PHE A 64 -0.10 -10.95 -7.75
C PHE A 64 0.70 -9.94 -8.58
N ARG A 65 1.69 -9.26 -7.97
CA ARG A 65 2.42 -8.18 -8.65
C ARG A 65 3.11 -8.65 -9.93
N ALA A 66 3.66 -9.86 -9.96
CA ALA A 66 4.30 -10.44 -11.15
C ALA A 66 3.35 -10.65 -12.32
N GLY A 67 2.06 -10.80 -12.07
CA GLY A 67 1.01 -10.99 -13.08
C GLY A 67 0.43 -9.70 -13.67
N VAL A 68 0.87 -8.54 -13.21
CA VAL A 68 0.34 -7.25 -13.64
C VAL A 68 1.45 -6.27 -14.01
N ARG A 69 1.09 -5.23 -14.73
CA ARG A 69 1.93 -4.06 -15.02
C ARG A 69 1.19 -2.77 -14.68
N HIS A 70 1.92 -1.67 -14.60
CA HIS A 70 1.40 -0.34 -14.23
C HIS A 70 0.69 -0.32 -12.88
N LEU A 71 1.07 -1.21 -11.96
CA LEU A 71 0.53 -1.24 -10.60
C LEU A 71 0.81 0.09 -9.91
N LYS A 72 -0.24 0.69 -9.37
CA LYS A 72 -0.18 1.90 -8.55
C LYS A 72 -1.17 1.80 -7.40
N HIS A 73 -0.67 1.93 -6.19
CA HIS A 73 -1.48 2.20 -5.01
C HIS A 73 -1.51 3.70 -4.76
N MET A 74 -2.68 4.23 -4.50
CA MET A 74 -2.90 5.64 -4.19
C MET A 74 -3.67 5.73 -2.87
N ILE A 75 -3.16 6.55 -1.96
CA ILE A 75 -3.82 6.86 -0.70
C ILE A 75 -4.46 8.25 -0.83
N MET A 76 -5.71 8.33 -0.43
CA MET A 76 -6.49 9.56 -0.50
C MET A 76 -7.15 9.84 0.85
N SER A 77 -7.34 11.14 1.13
CA SER A 77 -8.13 11.62 2.27
C SER A 77 -7.69 11.00 3.60
N ALA A 78 -6.39 10.95 3.84
CA ALA A 78 -5.87 10.44 5.12
C ALA A 78 -6.32 11.35 6.27
N LEU A 79 -7.01 10.77 7.24
CA LEU A 79 -7.33 11.39 8.51
C LEU A 79 -6.37 10.82 9.56
N ILE A 80 -5.52 11.68 10.12
CA ILE A 80 -4.43 11.28 11.02
C ILE A 80 -4.64 11.97 12.37
N GLU A 81 -4.63 11.19 13.44
CA GLU A 81 -4.69 11.65 14.82
C GLU A 81 -3.42 11.21 15.54
N VAL A 82 -2.66 12.17 16.08
CA VAL A 82 -1.41 11.92 16.80
C VAL A 82 -1.62 12.13 18.28
N ASP A 83 -1.15 11.18 19.09
CA ASP A 83 -1.14 11.24 20.54
C ASP A 83 0.26 10.81 21.06
N GLY A 84 1.12 11.79 21.32
CA GLY A 84 2.51 11.56 21.71
C GLY A 84 3.28 10.77 20.65
N ASP A 85 3.76 9.59 21.02
CA ASP A 85 4.52 8.70 20.15
C ASP A 85 3.64 7.64 19.47
N THR A 86 2.32 7.78 19.50
CA THR A 86 1.35 6.93 18.83
C THR A 86 0.46 7.75 17.90
N ALA A 87 -0.04 7.11 16.86
CA ALA A 87 -0.98 7.73 15.94
C ALA A 87 -1.98 6.71 15.38
N ARG A 88 -3.12 7.23 14.93
CA ARG A 88 -4.10 6.50 14.13
C ARG A 88 -4.26 7.16 12.78
N SER A 89 -4.45 6.36 11.76
CA SER A 89 -4.75 6.85 10.42
C SER A 89 -5.85 6.03 9.78
N VAL A 90 -6.80 6.71 9.15
CA VAL A 90 -7.77 6.10 8.24
C VAL A 90 -7.60 6.77 6.90
N SER A 91 -7.44 5.99 5.85
CA SER A 91 -7.28 6.53 4.50
C SER A 91 -8.00 5.67 3.46
N TYR A 92 -8.39 6.29 2.35
CA TYR A 92 -8.99 5.56 1.24
C TYR A 92 -7.91 5.04 0.31
N LEU A 93 -8.10 3.79 -0.12
CA LEU A 93 -7.27 3.10 -1.09
C LEU A 93 -7.94 3.17 -2.47
N LEU A 94 -7.16 3.57 -3.45
CA LEU A 94 -7.40 3.26 -4.85
C LEU A 94 -6.14 2.59 -5.40
N ALA A 95 -6.26 1.39 -5.94
CA ALA A 95 -5.19 0.74 -6.66
C ALA A 95 -5.63 0.43 -8.09
N SER A 96 -4.72 0.55 -9.04
CA SER A 96 -4.97 0.21 -10.44
C SER A 96 -3.84 -0.61 -11.01
N ALA A 97 -4.16 -1.49 -11.94
CA ALA A 97 -3.19 -2.30 -12.67
C ALA A 97 -3.77 -2.79 -13.99
N VAL A 98 -2.91 -3.35 -14.81
CA VAL A 98 -3.26 -4.03 -16.06
C VAL A 98 -2.80 -5.47 -15.98
N SER A 99 -3.68 -6.43 -16.26
CA SER A 99 -3.31 -7.84 -16.33
C SER A 99 -2.36 -8.09 -17.50
N ASN A 100 -1.25 -8.79 -17.25
CA ASN A 100 -0.31 -9.20 -18.31
C ASN A 100 -0.92 -10.30 -19.20
N GLU A 101 -1.87 -11.07 -18.68
CA GLU A 101 -2.50 -12.17 -19.42
C GLU A 101 -3.59 -11.69 -20.38
N THR A 102 -4.41 -10.73 -19.95
CA THR A 102 -5.63 -10.34 -20.68
C THR A 102 -5.59 -8.94 -21.27
N ASP A 103 -4.59 -8.13 -20.94
CA ASP A 103 -4.52 -6.69 -21.27
C ASP A 103 -5.70 -5.86 -20.70
N GLU A 104 -6.48 -6.43 -19.79
CA GLU A 104 -7.57 -5.73 -19.12
C GLU A 104 -7.07 -4.93 -17.93
N GLY A 105 -7.43 -3.66 -17.92
CA GLY A 105 -7.25 -2.78 -16.77
C GLY A 105 -8.30 -3.06 -15.69
N PHE A 106 -7.92 -2.90 -14.45
CA PHE A 106 -8.83 -2.95 -13.31
C PHE A 106 -8.40 -1.96 -12.23
N TYR A 107 -9.34 -1.62 -11.37
CA TYR A 107 -9.06 -0.86 -10.17
C TYR A 107 -9.73 -1.50 -8.96
N VAL A 108 -9.13 -1.26 -7.80
CA VAL A 108 -9.58 -1.73 -6.50
C VAL A 108 -9.80 -0.52 -5.62
N THR A 109 -10.89 -0.50 -4.89
CA THR A 109 -11.15 0.51 -3.85
C THR A 109 -11.24 -0.15 -2.49
N GLY A 110 -10.84 0.58 -1.47
CA GLY A 110 -10.87 0.09 -0.10
C GLY A 110 -10.47 1.14 0.91
N THR A 111 -10.18 0.67 2.11
CA THR A 111 -9.80 1.51 3.24
C THR A 111 -8.59 0.89 3.94
N TYR A 112 -7.62 1.71 4.30
CA TYR A 112 -6.57 1.39 5.27
C TYR A 112 -6.97 1.93 6.64
N ASN A 113 -6.88 1.06 7.65
CA ASN A 113 -7.02 1.42 9.06
C ASN A 113 -5.70 1.09 9.75
N ASP A 114 -4.99 2.12 10.19
CA ASP A 114 -3.64 2.01 10.70
C ASP A 114 -3.52 2.48 12.14
N THR A 115 -2.68 1.80 12.92
CA THR A 115 -2.02 2.39 14.08
C THR A 115 -0.53 2.50 13.77
N LEU A 116 0.08 3.59 14.21
CA LEU A 116 1.50 3.85 14.03
C LEU A 116 2.16 4.16 15.36
N VAL A 117 3.44 3.86 15.45
CA VAL A 117 4.28 4.15 16.61
C VAL A 117 5.55 4.87 16.15
N LYS A 118 6.00 5.83 16.95
CA LYS A 118 7.23 6.58 16.72
C LYS A 118 8.39 5.88 17.42
N LEU A 119 9.32 5.37 16.64
CA LEU A 119 10.51 4.67 17.12
C LEU A 119 11.76 5.42 16.65
N ASP A 120 12.60 5.86 17.57
CA ASP A 120 13.84 6.59 17.29
C ASP A 120 13.65 7.81 16.37
N GLY A 121 12.47 8.45 16.46
CA GLY A 121 12.11 9.62 15.68
C GLY A 121 11.37 9.34 14.37
N ASP A 122 11.28 8.09 13.93
CA ASP A 122 10.61 7.66 12.72
C ASP A 122 9.26 6.98 13.02
N TRP A 123 8.26 7.22 12.17
CA TRP A 123 6.96 6.60 12.28
C TRP A 123 6.91 5.26 11.54
N SER A 124 6.47 4.21 12.24
CA SER A 124 6.32 2.85 11.71
C SER A 124 4.89 2.34 11.93
N PHE A 125 4.40 1.50 11.03
CA PHE A 125 3.14 0.80 11.27
C PHE A 125 3.28 -0.15 12.44
N GLU A 126 2.39 -0.01 13.42
CA GLU A 126 2.16 -0.98 14.49
C GLU A 126 1.10 -2.00 14.03
N THR A 127 0.05 -1.50 13.41
CA THR A 127 -0.99 -2.33 12.77
C THR A 127 -1.40 -1.69 11.46
N ARG A 128 -1.54 -2.48 10.42
CA ARG A 128 -2.19 -2.08 9.17
C ARG A 128 -3.28 -3.07 8.81
N GLN A 129 -4.52 -2.60 8.75
CA GLN A 129 -5.65 -3.37 8.24
C GLN A 129 -6.00 -2.87 6.84
N ILE A 130 -6.16 -3.81 5.92
CA ILE A 130 -6.49 -3.55 4.52
C ILE A 130 -7.87 -4.15 4.25
N ASP A 131 -8.86 -3.29 4.08
CA ASP A 131 -10.21 -3.68 3.70
C ASP A 131 -10.42 -3.31 2.23
N VAL A 132 -10.64 -4.30 1.37
CA VAL A 132 -11.01 -4.08 -0.02
C VAL A 132 -12.53 -4.12 -0.12
N GLU A 133 -13.10 -3.08 -0.71
CA GLU A 133 -14.55 -2.90 -0.82
C GLU A 133 -15.08 -3.27 -2.19
N SER A 134 -14.31 -2.99 -3.24
CA SER A 134 -14.70 -3.33 -4.60
C SER A 134 -13.50 -3.52 -5.53
N MET A 135 -13.73 -4.29 -6.57
CA MET A 135 -12.85 -4.38 -7.73
C MET A 135 -13.69 -4.26 -8.99
N ALA A 136 -13.29 -3.41 -9.92
CA ALA A 136 -14.02 -3.18 -11.15
C ALA A 136 -13.09 -3.12 -12.36
N PRO A 137 -13.54 -3.62 -13.53
CA PRO A 137 -12.78 -3.50 -14.76
C PRO A 137 -12.72 -2.05 -15.24
N GLN A 138 -11.60 -1.69 -15.89
CA GLN A 138 -11.40 -0.40 -16.57
C GLN A 138 -11.47 -0.53 -18.10
N GLY A 139 -11.59 -1.74 -18.61
CA GLY A 139 -11.50 -2.06 -20.04
C GLY A 139 -10.07 -2.34 -20.51
N THR A 140 -9.92 -2.59 -21.80
CA THR A 140 -8.62 -2.90 -22.40
C THR A 140 -7.68 -1.73 -22.32
N ALA A 141 -6.44 -1.97 -21.88
CA ALA A 141 -5.43 -0.94 -21.73
C ALA A 141 -4.97 -0.39 -23.09
N VAL A 142 -4.86 0.92 -23.16
CA VAL A 142 -4.23 1.64 -24.29
C VAL A 142 -2.95 2.29 -23.77
N GLU A 143 -1.81 1.75 -24.16
CA GLU A 143 -0.52 2.16 -23.59
C GLU A 143 0.28 3.10 -24.49
N GLN A 144 -0.17 3.28 -25.71
CA GLN A 144 0.44 4.20 -26.65
C GLN A 144 -0.50 5.38 -26.90
N PHE A 145 -0.03 6.54 -26.56
CA PHE A 145 -0.71 7.77 -26.95
C PHE A 145 -0.27 8.18 -28.36
N PRO A 146 -1.19 8.69 -29.17
CA PRO A 146 -0.80 9.24 -30.46
C PRO A 146 0.21 10.38 -30.26
N PRO A 147 1.20 10.53 -31.17
CA PRO A 147 2.14 11.64 -31.09
C PRO A 147 1.43 12.98 -31.09
N LEU A 148 1.87 13.89 -30.24
CA LEU A 148 1.31 15.25 -30.19
C LEU A 148 1.68 16.11 -31.40
N GLY A 149 2.65 15.66 -32.21
CA GLY A 149 3.10 16.40 -33.38
C GLY A 149 3.94 17.64 -33.03
N TYR A 150 4.54 17.68 -31.86
CA TYR A 150 5.45 18.77 -31.49
C TYR A 150 6.63 18.82 -32.47
N PRO A 151 6.91 20.00 -33.12
CA PRO A 151 7.95 20.16 -34.13
C PRO A 151 9.36 20.08 -33.58
#